data_40705ad827933f1e5ccff759ed7ef40f
#
_entry.id   40705ad827933f1e5ccff759ed7ef40f
#
_cell.length_a   1.000
_cell.length_b   1.000
_cell.length_c   1.000
_cell.angle_alpha   90.00
_cell.angle_beta   90.00
_cell.angle_gamma   90.00
#
_symmetry.space_group_name_H-M   'P 1'
#
loop_
_entity.id
_entity.type
_entity.pdbx_description
1 polymer ?
#
loop_
_entity_poly.entity_id
_entity_poly.type
_entity_poly.pdbx_seq_one_letter_code
_entity_poly.pdbx_strand_id
1 'polypeptide(L)'
;MAENELKSNYLIPMVVEQTGRGERAYDIFSRLLKDRIVFIGTPIDDNISNLVIAQLLFLDAEDPDKDIFIYINSPGGSVSAGLAIYDTMQFIKPDVHTTCMGLAASMGAFLLAAGTKGKRSALPNSRIMIHQPSAGAQGQVSDIVIMTEEFTKAKERLNELLVKHTGQPLEKIEKDTDRNHFMSAEEARNYGLIDKVYEFGRQEKK
;
A
#
# COMPACT_ATOMS: atom_id res chain seq x y z
N MET A 1 -24.88 -20.35 16.46
CA MET A 1 -25.63 -19.81 15.31
C MET A 1 -24.57 -19.26 14.36
N ALA A 2 -24.41 -19.92 13.23
CA ALA A 2 -23.40 -19.50 12.24
C ALA A 2 -23.88 -18.20 11.59
N GLU A 3 -23.17 -17.10 11.80
CA GLU A 3 -23.31 -15.89 11.00
C GLU A 3 -22.91 -16.23 9.55
N ASN A 4 -23.93 -16.26 8.72
CA ASN A 4 -23.78 -16.41 7.28
C ASN A 4 -23.21 -15.08 6.76
N GLU A 5 -21.89 -14.95 6.73
CA GLU A 5 -21.22 -13.86 6.01
C GLU A 5 -21.65 -13.93 4.54
N LEU A 6 -22.62 -13.12 4.19
CA LEU A 6 -22.92 -12.78 2.80
C LEU A 6 -21.65 -12.11 2.25
N LYS A 7 -20.72 -12.92 1.72
CA LYS A 7 -19.65 -12.40 0.87
C LYS A 7 -20.33 -11.68 -0.28
N SER A 8 -20.39 -10.37 -0.20
CA SER A 8 -20.83 -9.53 -1.30
C SER A 8 -19.90 -9.80 -2.46
N ASN A 9 -20.35 -10.64 -3.40
CA ASN A 9 -19.66 -10.84 -4.67
C ASN A 9 -19.85 -9.54 -5.47
N TYR A 10 -18.92 -8.58 -5.29
CA TYR A 10 -18.87 -7.45 -6.19
C TYR A 10 -18.59 -7.97 -7.58
N LEU A 11 -19.53 -7.71 -8.49
CA LEU A 11 -19.37 -8.05 -9.90
C LEU A 11 -18.23 -7.17 -10.43
N ILE A 12 -17.08 -7.79 -10.72
CA ILE A 12 -15.96 -7.09 -11.34
C ILE A 12 -16.35 -6.80 -12.78
N PRO A 13 -16.43 -5.54 -13.23
CA PRO A 13 -16.86 -5.21 -14.58
C PRO A 13 -15.86 -5.69 -15.63
N MET A 14 -16.38 -6.16 -16.76
CA MET A 14 -15.59 -6.54 -17.93
C MET A 14 -15.50 -5.37 -18.91
N VAL A 15 -14.31 -5.17 -19.47
CA VAL A 15 -14.03 -4.18 -20.51
C VAL A 15 -13.66 -4.92 -21.80
N VAL A 16 -14.26 -4.53 -22.92
CA VAL A 16 -13.94 -5.10 -24.24
C VAL A 16 -13.11 -4.09 -25.03
N GLU A 17 -11.92 -4.49 -25.42
CA GLU A 17 -11.05 -3.72 -26.33
C GLU A 17 -11.16 -4.28 -27.76
N GLN A 18 -11.38 -3.38 -28.73
CA GLN A 18 -11.25 -3.71 -30.14
C GLN A 18 -9.80 -3.54 -30.57
N THR A 19 -9.20 -4.60 -31.06
CA THR A 19 -7.85 -4.60 -31.62
C THR A 19 -7.88 -4.95 -33.09
N GLY A 20 -6.84 -4.66 -33.85
CA GLY A 20 -6.72 -5.07 -35.26
C GLY A 20 -6.78 -6.59 -35.51
N ARG A 21 -6.79 -7.41 -34.43
CA ARG A 21 -6.90 -8.89 -34.46
C ARG A 21 -8.20 -9.41 -33.87
N GLY A 22 -9.18 -8.53 -33.59
CA GLY A 22 -10.47 -8.88 -33.00
C GLY A 22 -10.70 -8.28 -31.63
N GLU A 23 -11.79 -8.67 -30.98
CA GLU A 23 -12.18 -8.23 -29.64
C GLU A 23 -11.49 -9.04 -28.55
N ARG A 24 -11.05 -8.37 -27.49
CA ARG A 24 -10.54 -9.01 -26.27
C ARG A 24 -11.26 -8.46 -25.05
N ALA A 25 -11.78 -9.35 -24.23
CA ALA A 25 -12.39 -9.01 -22.95
C ALA A 25 -11.36 -9.13 -21.81
N TYR A 26 -11.35 -8.13 -20.94
CA TYR A 26 -10.56 -8.12 -19.72
C TYR A 26 -11.47 -7.74 -18.55
N ASP A 27 -11.22 -8.27 -17.36
CA ASP A 27 -11.72 -7.62 -16.17
C ASP A 27 -11.01 -6.26 -15.96
N ILE A 28 -11.62 -5.37 -15.19
CA ILE A 28 -11.10 -4.00 -15.03
C ILE A 28 -9.68 -3.97 -14.43
N PHE A 29 -9.34 -4.87 -13.49
CA PHE A 29 -8.02 -4.90 -12.86
C PHE A 29 -6.97 -5.43 -13.85
N SER A 30 -7.28 -6.48 -14.61
CA SER A 30 -6.41 -6.97 -15.69
C SER A 30 -6.17 -5.91 -16.76
N ARG A 31 -7.19 -5.08 -17.05
CA ARG A 31 -7.04 -3.97 -17.99
C ARG A 31 -6.13 -2.88 -17.45
N LEU A 32 -6.28 -2.51 -16.17
CA LEU A 32 -5.41 -1.55 -15.51
C LEU A 32 -3.95 -2.05 -15.42
N LEU A 33 -3.76 -3.35 -15.18
CA LEU A 33 -2.42 -3.95 -15.12
C LEU A 33 -1.64 -3.78 -16.44
N LYS A 34 -2.32 -3.82 -17.60
CA LYS A 34 -1.69 -3.51 -18.90
C LYS A 34 -1.12 -2.09 -18.95
N ASP A 35 -1.71 -1.16 -18.22
CA ASP A 35 -1.21 0.21 -18.07
C ASP A 35 -0.26 0.35 -16.88
N ARG A 36 0.24 -0.79 -16.35
CA ARG A 36 1.16 -0.90 -15.22
C ARG A 36 0.60 -0.38 -13.91
N ILE A 37 -0.72 -0.45 -13.76
CA ILE A 37 -1.46 0.00 -12.57
C ILE A 37 -1.83 -1.20 -11.71
N VAL A 38 -1.38 -1.18 -10.46
CA VAL A 38 -1.73 -2.13 -9.39
C VAL A 38 -2.62 -1.43 -8.39
N PHE A 39 -3.68 -2.08 -7.90
CA PHE A 39 -4.63 -1.48 -6.98
C PHE A 39 -4.67 -2.24 -5.65
N ILE A 40 -4.42 -1.54 -4.54
CA ILE A 40 -4.58 -2.05 -3.16
C ILE A 40 -5.80 -1.35 -2.57
N GLY A 41 -6.98 -1.97 -2.75
CA GLY A 41 -8.28 -1.38 -2.40
C GLY A 41 -8.99 -2.07 -1.21
N THR A 42 -8.31 -2.97 -0.50
CA THR A 42 -8.88 -3.80 0.57
C THR A 42 -7.90 -3.90 1.75
N PRO A 43 -8.29 -4.52 2.88
CA PRO A 43 -7.33 -4.93 3.89
C PRO A 43 -6.22 -5.81 3.28
N ILE A 44 -5.00 -5.64 3.78
CA ILE A 44 -3.80 -6.35 3.31
C ILE A 44 -3.67 -7.65 4.09
N ASP A 45 -3.96 -8.76 3.44
CA ASP A 45 -3.75 -10.11 3.92
C ASP A 45 -2.74 -10.86 3.02
N ASP A 46 -2.48 -12.13 3.30
CA ASP A 46 -1.54 -12.95 2.54
C ASP A 46 -1.99 -13.15 1.08
N ASN A 47 -3.32 -13.22 0.80
CA ASN A 47 -3.83 -13.38 -0.56
C ASN A 47 -3.58 -12.11 -1.39
N ILE A 48 -3.92 -10.95 -0.82
CA ILE A 48 -3.66 -9.66 -1.45
C ILE A 48 -2.16 -9.44 -1.65
N SER A 49 -1.35 -9.78 -0.65
CA SER A 49 0.10 -9.68 -0.75
C SER A 49 0.65 -10.51 -1.90
N ASN A 50 0.31 -11.79 -1.97
CA ASN A 50 0.75 -12.69 -3.04
C ASN A 50 0.31 -12.19 -4.42
N LEU A 51 -0.91 -11.65 -4.54
CA LEU A 51 -1.42 -11.10 -5.80
C LEU A 51 -0.63 -9.86 -6.24
N VAL A 52 -0.39 -8.92 -5.31
CA VAL A 52 0.38 -7.69 -5.59
C VAL A 52 1.82 -8.03 -5.96
N ILE A 53 2.47 -8.93 -5.21
CA ILE A 53 3.83 -9.40 -5.51
C ILE A 53 3.91 -10.02 -6.91
N ALA A 54 2.98 -10.91 -7.26
CA ALA A 54 2.95 -11.51 -8.59
C ALA A 54 2.79 -10.47 -9.71
N GLN A 55 1.95 -9.44 -9.50
CA GLN A 55 1.79 -8.35 -10.45
C GLN A 55 3.05 -7.51 -10.58
N LEU A 56 3.73 -7.19 -9.47
CA LEU A 56 4.98 -6.43 -9.49
C LEU A 56 6.08 -7.18 -10.24
N LEU A 57 6.28 -8.47 -9.95
CA LEU A 57 7.26 -9.31 -10.64
C LEU A 57 6.94 -9.49 -12.13
N PHE A 58 5.67 -9.63 -12.49
CA PHE A 58 5.23 -9.69 -13.88
C PHE A 58 5.57 -8.40 -14.63
N LEU A 59 5.30 -7.23 -14.03
CA LEU A 59 5.57 -5.94 -14.64
C LEU A 59 7.07 -5.65 -14.75
N ASP A 60 7.86 -6.05 -13.76
CA ASP A 60 9.33 -5.97 -13.82
C ASP A 60 9.90 -6.82 -14.95
N ALA A 61 9.42 -8.06 -15.10
CA ALA A 61 9.84 -8.96 -16.18
C ALA A 61 9.40 -8.50 -17.58
N GLU A 62 8.23 -7.82 -17.68
CA GLU A 62 7.70 -7.33 -18.95
C GLU A 62 8.50 -6.14 -19.49
N ASP A 63 8.77 -5.14 -18.65
CA ASP A 63 9.57 -3.96 -19.02
C ASP A 63 10.17 -3.32 -17.74
N PRO A 64 11.45 -3.61 -17.44
CA PRO A 64 12.09 -3.13 -16.23
C PRO A 64 12.44 -1.63 -16.25
N ASP A 65 12.30 -0.96 -17.39
CA ASP A 65 12.63 0.47 -17.54
C ASP A 65 11.38 1.39 -17.42
N LYS A 66 10.18 0.81 -17.30
CA LYS A 66 8.94 1.57 -17.14
C LYS A 66 8.44 1.54 -15.70
N ASP A 67 8.02 2.70 -15.21
CA ASP A 67 7.46 2.87 -13.87
C ASP A 67 6.20 2.00 -13.64
N ILE A 68 5.98 1.63 -12.38
CA ILE A 68 4.79 0.94 -11.89
C ILE A 68 3.99 1.91 -11.02
N PHE A 69 2.67 1.87 -11.11
CA PHE A 69 1.76 2.73 -10.37
C PHE A 69 0.92 1.91 -9.39
N ILE A 70 1.07 2.17 -8.08
CA ILE A 70 0.26 1.54 -7.05
C ILE A 70 -0.73 2.57 -6.50
N TYR A 71 -2.03 2.32 -6.69
CA TYR A 71 -3.10 3.10 -6.08
C TYR A 71 -3.57 2.44 -4.80
N ILE A 72 -3.63 3.21 -3.71
CA ILE A 72 -3.89 2.71 -2.36
C ILE A 72 -5.17 3.35 -1.80
N ASN A 73 -6.13 2.48 -1.44
CA ASN A 73 -7.32 2.81 -0.66
C ASN A 73 -7.56 1.67 0.35
N SER A 74 -6.73 1.62 1.39
CA SER A 74 -6.64 0.47 2.29
C SER A 74 -6.57 0.90 3.76
N PRO A 75 -7.26 0.20 4.67
CA PRO A 75 -7.11 0.39 6.11
C PRO A 75 -5.81 -0.21 6.67
N GLY A 76 -4.97 -0.84 5.83
CA GLY A 76 -3.81 -1.61 6.26
C GLY A 76 -4.12 -3.08 6.46
N GLY A 77 -3.41 -3.76 7.35
CA GLY A 77 -3.61 -5.18 7.62
C GLY A 77 -2.36 -5.88 8.19
N SER A 78 -2.12 -7.12 7.77
CA SER A 78 -1.02 -7.95 8.25
C SER A 78 0.35 -7.31 8.00
N VAL A 79 1.17 -7.24 9.05
CA VAL A 79 2.54 -6.67 8.97
C VAL A 79 3.42 -7.52 8.05
N SER A 80 3.39 -8.84 8.19
CA SER A 80 4.18 -9.74 7.35
C SER A 80 3.81 -9.65 5.87
N ALA A 81 2.50 -9.62 5.57
CA ALA A 81 1.99 -9.45 4.23
C ALA A 81 2.40 -8.09 3.62
N GLY A 82 2.32 -7.02 4.40
CA GLY A 82 2.76 -5.69 3.97
C GLY A 82 4.26 -5.58 3.76
N LEU A 83 5.07 -6.18 4.63
CA LEU A 83 6.53 -6.21 4.46
C LEU A 83 6.95 -7.02 3.22
N ALA A 84 6.25 -8.10 2.88
CA ALA A 84 6.51 -8.86 1.67
C ALA A 84 6.27 -8.03 0.39
N ILE A 85 5.19 -7.21 0.37
CA ILE A 85 4.97 -6.24 -0.72
C ILE A 85 6.10 -5.19 -0.72
N TYR A 86 6.43 -4.63 0.45
CA TYR A 86 7.49 -3.63 0.60
C TYR A 86 8.82 -4.13 0.03
N ASP A 87 9.27 -5.30 0.46
CA ASP A 87 10.53 -5.86 0.01
C ASP A 87 10.52 -6.09 -1.51
N THR A 88 9.40 -6.53 -2.08
CA THR A 88 9.25 -6.66 -3.53
C THR A 88 9.33 -5.31 -4.24
N MET A 89 8.66 -4.26 -3.72
CA MET A 89 8.78 -2.89 -4.26
C MET A 89 10.22 -2.38 -4.27
N GLN A 90 11.03 -2.77 -3.26
CA GLN A 90 12.44 -2.37 -3.18
C GLN A 90 13.37 -3.27 -4.02
N PHE A 91 12.94 -4.50 -4.34
CA PHE A 91 13.72 -5.50 -5.06
C PHE A 91 13.67 -5.31 -6.58
N ILE A 92 12.50 -4.95 -7.13
CA ILE A 92 12.30 -4.77 -8.57
C ILE A 92 13.05 -3.55 -9.09
N LYS A 93 13.38 -3.55 -10.39
CA LYS A 93 14.11 -2.46 -11.04
C LYS A 93 13.25 -1.21 -11.32
N PRO A 94 11.96 -1.32 -11.75
CA PRO A 94 11.11 -0.18 -12.01
C PRO A 94 10.95 0.73 -10.80
N ASP A 95 10.89 2.04 -11.03
CA ASP A 95 10.42 2.97 -10.02
C ASP A 95 8.94 2.73 -9.71
N VAL A 96 8.59 2.79 -8.43
CA VAL A 96 7.21 2.56 -7.97
C VAL A 96 6.58 3.87 -7.53
N HIS A 97 5.60 4.33 -8.32
CA HIS A 97 4.73 5.44 -7.92
C HIS A 97 3.67 4.93 -6.95
N THR A 98 3.46 5.64 -5.86
CA THR A 98 2.38 5.35 -4.93
C THR A 98 1.42 6.53 -4.83
N THR A 99 0.12 6.26 -4.85
CA THR A 99 -0.91 7.31 -4.76
C THR A 99 -2.03 6.89 -3.81
N CYS A 100 -2.26 7.68 -2.77
CA CYS A 100 -3.41 7.49 -1.89
C CYS A 100 -4.68 8.04 -2.55
N MET A 101 -5.71 7.17 -2.67
CA MET A 101 -7.04 7.53 -3.16
C MET A 101 -8.09 7.18 -2.09
N GLY A 102 -8.41 8.11 -1.20
CA GLY A 102 -9.32 7.93 -0.09
C GLY A 102 -8.58 7.70 1.23
N LEU A 103 -8.23 6.46 1.56
CA LEU A 103 -7.56 6.12 2.83
C LEU A 103 -6.28 5.32 2.59
N ALA A 104 -5.20 5.73 3.23
CA ALA A 104 -4.02 4.89 3.42
C ALA A 104 -3.71 4.85 4.92
N ALA A 105 -4.04 3.74 5.59
CA ALA A 105 -3.87 3.60 7.02
C ALA A 105 -2.94 2.42 7.37
N SER A 106 -2.18 2.54 8.48
CA SER A 106 -1.34 1.46 9.00
C SER A 106 -0.37 0.93 7.92
N MET A 107 -0.38 -0.37 7.59
CA MET A 107 0.42 -0.91 6.49
C MET A 107 0.14 -0.25 5.13
N GLY A 108 -1.07 0.28 4.89
CA GLY A 108 -1.37 1.07 3.68
C GLY A 108 -0.60 2.39 3.63
N ALA A 109 -0.48 3.10 4.75
CA ALA A 109 0.35 4.31 4.85
C ALA A 109 1.84 4.00 4.74
N PHE A 110 2.26 2.86 5.29
CA PHE A 110 3.62 2.37 5.18
C PHE A 110 4.01 2.11 3.71
N LEU A 111 3.17 1.38 2.97
CA LEU A 111 3.40 1.13 1.54
C LEU A 111 3.33 2.41 0.70
N LEU A 112 2.46 3.36 1.07
CA LEU A 112 2.42 4.68 0.44
C LEU A 112 3.76 5.40 0.56
N ALA A 113 4.32 5.43 1.77
CA ALA A 113 5.61 6.06 2.05
C ALA A 113 6.80 5.32 1.40
N ALA A 114 6.64 4.02 1.12
CA ALA A 114 7.67 3.16 0.54
C ALA A 114 7.87 3.31 -0.97
N GLY A 115 7.03 4.09 -1.65
CA GLY A 115 7.21 4.43 -3.07
C GLY A 115 8.52 5.15 -3.33
N THR A 116 8.94 5.19 -4.59
CA THR A 116 10.16 5.88 -5.03
C THR A 116 10.07 7.35 -4.63
N LYS A 117 11.12 7.88 -4.03
CA LYS A 117 11.18 9.28 -3.59
C LYS A 117 10.95 10.23 -4.77
N GLY A 118 10.07 11.22 -4.56
CA GLY A 118 9.60 12.13 -5.60
C GLY A 118 8.37 11.62 -6.38
N LYS A 119 7.98 10.35 -6.19
CA LYS A 119 6.89 9.68 -6.92
C LYS A 119 5.74 9.22 -5.99
N ARG A 120 5.68 9.72 -4.75
CA ARG A 120 4.65 9.41 -3.75
C ARG A 120 3.64 10.54 -3.70
N SER A 121 2.35 10.23 -3.74
CA SER A 121 1.32 11.26 -3.87
C SER A 121 0.00 10.90 -3.17
N ALA A 122 -0.88 11.88 -3.03
CA ALA A 122 -2.25 11.68 -2.57
C ALA A 122 -3.23 12.61 -3.29
N LEU A 123 -4.49 12.20 -3.36
CA LEU A 123 -5.57 13.09 -3.75
C LEU A 123 -5.89 14.06 -2.61
N PRO A 124 -6.43 15.26 -2.88
CA PRO A 124 -6.57 16.33 -1.89
C PRO A 124 -7.37 15.96 -0.63
N ASN A 125 -8.40 15.13 -0.78
CA ASN A 125 -9.27 14.70 0.34
C ASN A 125 -8.85 13.36 0.96
N SER A 126 -7.70 12.81 0.56
CA SER A 126 -7.21 11.57 1.13
C SER A 126 -6.82 11.74 2.59
N ARG A 127 -6.99 10.65 3.35
CA ARG A 127 -6.57 10.56 4.75
C ARG A 127 -5.45 9.54 4.86
N ILE A 128 -4.41 9.89 5.57
CA ILE A 128 -3.27 9.01 5.85
C ILE A 128 -3.20 8.81 7.37
N MET A 129 -2.96 7.58 7.81
CA MET A 129 -2.87 7.28 9.24
C MET A 129 -1.72 6.32 9.50
N ILE A 130 -0.85 6.72 10.43
CA ILE A 130 0.22 5.87 10.95
C ILE A 130 -0.07 5.50 12.40
N HIS A 131 0.32 4.31 12.79
CA HIS A 131 0.29 3.83 14.16
C HIS A 131 1.20 2.60 14.32
N GLN A 132 1.51 2.23 15.58
CA GLN A 132 2.24 1.01 15.87
C GLN A 132 1.40 -0.24 15.51
N PRO A 133 2.06 -1.39 15.20
CA PRO A 133 1.33 -2.63 14.96
C PRO A 133 0.53 -3.04 16.19
N SER A 134 -0.70 -3.51 15.96
CA SER A 134 -1.50 -4.16 16.99
C SER A 134 -1.33 -5.66 16.89
N ALA A 135 -1.15 -6.32 18.03
CA ALA A 135 -0.96 -7.75 18.10
C ALA A 135 -1.67 -8.35 19.32
N GLY A 136 -1.96 -9.62 19.24
CA GLY A 136 -2.44 -10.42 20.37
C GLY A 136 -1.71 -11.75 20.41
N ALA A 137 -1.44 -12.28 21.61
CA ALA A 137 -0.83 -13.58 21.81
C ALA A 137 -1.68 -14.41 22.75
N GLN A 138 -1.83 -15.70 22.45
CA GLN A 138 -2.51 -16.68 23.29
C GLN A 138 -1.76 -18.00 23.20
N GLY A 139 -1.60 -18.68 24.33
CA GLY A 139 -0.89 -19.96 24.38
C GLY A 139 -0.13 -20.16 25.68
N GLN A 140 0.91 -20.95 25.64
CA GLN A 140 1.80 -21.17 26.80
C GLN A 140 2.62 -19.89 27.09
N VAL A 141 2.97 -19.67 28.35
CA VAL A 141 3.68 -18.46 28.78
C VAL A 141 4.95 -18.22 27.95
N SER A 142 5.75 -19.27 27.70
CA SER A 142 6.96 -19.17 26.90
C SER A 142 6.68 -18.73 25.46
N ASP A 143 5.62 -19.22 24.85
CA ASP A 143 5.23 -18.84 23.49
C ASP A 143 4.77 -17.39 23.43
N ILE A 144 4.03 -16.92 24.47
CA ILE A 144 3.60 -15.51 24.58
C ILE A 144 4.81 -14.58 24.67
N VAL A 145 5.85 -14.95 25.45
CA VAL A 145 7.10 -14.17 25.54
C VAL A 145 7.78 -14.08 24.18
N ILE A 146 7.98 -15.21 23.50
CA ILE A 146 8.59 -15.23 22.15
C ILE A 146 7.79 -14.35 21.17
N MET A 147 6.47 -14.47 21.15
CA MET A 147 5.62 -13.66 20.28
C MET A 147 5.72 -12.16 20.60
N THR A 148 5.80 -11.80 21.89
CA THR A 148 5.95 -10.40 22.32
C THR A 148 7.28 -9.81 21.84
N GLU A 149 8.36 -10.58 21.91
CA GLU A 149 9.67 -10.17 21.39
C GLU A 149 9.62 -9.94 19.87
N GLU A 150 8.99 -10.86 19.12
CA GLU A 150 8.83 -10.71 17.66
C GLU A 150 7.98 -9.48 17.28
N PHE A 151 6.90 -9.20 18.01
CA PHE A 151 6.10 -7.98 17.79
C PHE A 151 6.90 -6.71 18.10
N THR A 152 7.75 -6.75 19.12
CA THR A 152 8.63 -5.62 19.45
C THR A 152 9.63 -5.36 18.33
N LYS A 153 10.31 -6.40 17.84
CA LYS A 153 11.22 -6.30 16.68
C LYS A 153 10.51 -5.77 15.43
N ALA A 154 9.30 -6.26 15.17
CA ALA A 154 8.51 -5.79 14.03
C ALA A 154 8.17 -4.30 14.15
N LYS A 155 7.77 -3.82 15.35
CA LYS A 155 7.53 -2.40 15.62
C LYS A 155 8.79 -1.55 15.38
N GLU A 156 9.92 -1.95 15.95
CA GLU A 156 11.20 -1.28 15.78
C GLU A 156 11.57 -1.18 14.29
N ARG A 157 11.46 -2.29 13.58
CA ARG A 157 11.76 -2.35 12.16
C ARG A 157 10.88 -1.43 11.32
N LEU A 158 9.58 -1.38 11.59
CA LEU A 158 8.66 -0.47 10.89
C LEU A 158 9.00 0.99 11.16
N ASN A 159 9.36 1.34 12.40
CA ASN A 159 9.78 2.68 12.76
C ASN A 159 11.07 3.10 12.04
N GLU A 160 12.09 2.24 11.99
CA GLU A 160 13.32 2.48 11.22
C GLU A 160 13.04 2.73 9.73
N LEU A 161 12.14 1.94 9.14
CA LEU A 161 11.77 2.09 7.74
C LEU A 161 10.97 3.38 7.51
N LEU A 162 10.09 3.79 8.43
CA LEU A 162 9.44 5.09 8.37
C LEU A 162 10.44 6.25 8.49
N VAL A 163 11.44 6.16 9.36
CA VAL A 163 12.57 7.13 9.43
C VAL A 163 13.24 7.25 8.06
N LYS A 164 13.60 6.10 7.45
CA LYS A 164 14.24 6.05 6.14
C LYS A 164 13.43 6.77 5.06
N HIS A 165 12.11 6.54 5.02
CA HIS A 165 11.26 7.04 3.96
C HIS A 165 10.76 8.47 4.17
N THR A 166 10.57 8.88 5.43
CA THR A 166 10.06 10.22 5.76
C THR A 166 11.14 11.25 6.03
N GLY A 167 12.32 10.80 6.50
CA GLY A 167 13.37 11.68 6.99
C GLY A 167 13.09 12.27 8.40
N GLN A 168 12.02 11.82 9.06
CA GLN A 168 11.73 12.24 10.43
C GLN A 168 12.68 11.53 11.42
N PRO A 169 13.04 12.17 12.56
CA PRO A 169 13.82 11.52 13.60
C PRO A 169 13.04 10.37 14.26
N LEU A 170 13.76 9.33 14.71
CA LEU A 170 13.17 8.12 15.31
C LEU A 170 12.23 8.44 16.47
N GLU A 171 12.65 9.31 17.39
CA GLU A 171 11.85 9.73 18.56
C GLU A 171 10.48 10.31 18.15
N LYS A 172 10.45 11.06 17.01
CA LYS A 172 9.21 11.61 16.49
C LYS A 172 8.32 10.51 15.89
N ILE A 173 8.90 9.58 15.14
CA ILE A 173 8.17 8.42 14.58
C ILE A 173 7.58 7.59 15.72
N GLU A 174 8.36 7.24 16.75
CA GLU A 174 7.91 6.46 17.91
C GLU A 174 6.75 7.13 18.64
N LYS A 175 6.87 8.45 18.88
CA LYS A 175 5.82 9.24 19.51
C LYS A 175 4.54 9.30 18.68
N ASP A 176 4.65 9.56 17.38
CA ASP A 176 3.51 9.78 16.50
C ASP A 176 2.83 8.45 16.12
N THR A 177 3.56 7.33 16.15
CA THR A 177 2.99 5.99 15.91
C THR A 177 2.46 5.31 17.18
N ASP A 178 2.67 5.86 18.36
CA ASP A 178 2.18 5.25 19.62
C ASP A 178 0.67 5.05 19.61
N ARG A 179 -0.07 5.97 19.00
CA ARG A 179 -1.50 5.92 18.78
C ARG A 179 -1.84 6.32 17.34
N ASN A 180 -3.12 6.22 16.96
CA ASN A 180 -3.57 6.60 15.63
C ASN A 180 -3.25 8.07 15.34
N HIS A 181 -2.33 8.32 14.45
CA HIS A 181 -1.95 9.65 13.99
C HIS A 181 -2.50 9.89 12.59
N PHE A 182 -3.65 10.56 12.52
CA PHE A 182 -4.32 10.89 11.25
C PHE A 182 -3.78 12.19 10.66
N MET A 183 -3.55 12.16 9.36
CA MET A 183 -3.06 13.30 8.58
C MET A 183 -3.96 13.51 7.35
N SER A 184 -4.18 14.77 6.99
CA SER A 184 -4.61 15.16 5.65
C SER A 184 -3.49 14.92 4.64
N ALA A 185 -3.79 15.03 3.35
CA ALA A 185 -2.78 14.89 2.30
C ALA A 185 -1.64 15.92 2.46
N GLU A 186 -1.97 17.18 2.78
CA GLU A 186 -0.97 18.23 3.00
C GLU A 186 -0.10 18.00 4.24
N GLU A 187 -0.70 17.56 5.36
CA GLU A 187 0.05 17.19 6.55
C GLU A 187 0.99 16.01 6.29
N ALA A 188 0.53 14.99 5.53
CA ALA A 188 1.35 13.84 5.14
C ALA A 188 2.52 14.24 4.22
N ARG A 189 2.31 15.22 3.33
CA ARG A 189 3.40 15.81 2.53
C ARG A 189 4.43 16.51 3.41
N ASN A 190 3.97 17.35 4.31
CA ASN A 190 4.86 18.08 5.23
C ASN A 190 5.58 17.14 6.21
N TYR A 191 4.98 15.99 6.52
CA TYR A 191 5.58 14.95 7.34
C TYR A 191 6.64 14.15 6.57
N GLY A 192 6.56 14.11 5.23
CA GLY A 192 7.48 13.36 4.38
C GLY A 192 7.00 11.97 3.98
N LEU A 193 5.76 11.60 4.31
CA LEU A 193 5.15 10.33 3.88
C LEU A 193 4.87 10.31 2.37
N ILE A 194 4.58 11.48 1.80
CA ILE A 194 4.40 11.67 0.36
C ILE A 194 5.17 12.90 -0.13
N ASP A 195 5.31 13.03 -1.43
CA ASP A 195 6.08 14.12 -2.07
C ASP A 195 5.18 15.22 -2.63
N LYS A 196 3.95 14.88 -3.04
CA LYS A 196 3.01 15.85 -3.62
C LYS A 196 1.55 15.52 -3.32
N VAL A 197 0.72 16.56 -3.35
CA VAL A 197 -0.74 16.44 -3.37
C VAL A 197 -1.22 16.88 -4.74
N TYR A 198 -2.12 16.10 -5.36
CA TYR A 198 -2.74 16.50 -6.62
C TYR A 198 -3.71 17.65 -6.38
N GLU A 199 -3.74 18.61 -7.29
CA GLU A 199 -4.71 19.69 -7.26
C GLU A 199 -6.00 19.28 -7.97
N PHE A 200 -7.14 19.85 -7.53
CA PHE A 200 -8.37 19.76 -8.29
C PHE A 200 -8.25 20.63 -9.55
N GLY A 201 -8.23 20.01 -10.68
CA GLY A 201 -8.23 20.71 -11.94
C GLY A 201 -8.19 19.72 -13.10
N ARG A 202 -9.07 19.93 -14.08
CA ARG A 202 -8.85 19.30 -15.38
C ARG A 202 -7.52 19.84 -15.88
N GLN A 203 -6.52 18.98 -16.04
CA GLN A 203 -5.39 19.36 -16.88
C GLN A 203 -5.98 19.83 -18.21
N GLU A 204 -5.81 21.11 -18.53
CA GLU A 204 -6.15 21.58 -19.85
C GLU A 204 -5.39 20.70 -20.84
N LYS A 205 -6.14 19.99 -21.68
CA LYS A 205 -5.57 19.21 -22.76
C LYS A 205 -4.82 20.20 -23.66
N LYS A 206 -3.48 20.17 -23.59
CA LYS A 206 -2.65 20.80 -24.61
C LYS A 206 -2.74 20.04 -25.92
#